data_06a97986684067b29d4e5447f45f6c99
#
_entry.id   06a97986684067b29d4e5447f45f6c99
#
_cell.length_a   1.000
_cell.length_b   1.000
_cell.length_c   1.000
_cell.angle_alpha   90.00
_cell.angle_beta   90.00
_cell.angle_gamma   90.00
#
_symmetry.space_group_name_H-M   'P 1'
#
loop_
_entity.id
_entity.type
_entity.pdbx_description
1 polymer ?
#
loop_
_entity_poly.entity_id
_entity_poly.type
_entity_poly.pdbx_seq_one_letter_code
_entity_poly.pdbx_strand_id
1 'polypeptide(L)'
;TKGTKMSKKALILTWESYQDHEVVYPFYRVQEEGFEVDIMANKLGRIFGILGTYNECTQSVFDLDDEKLFEKHMNDYDLLIIPGGVKALEYLRQQQNALRFIKEWDTKKKTIACICHGAQLLISSKITSGRDVSGYYSIKDDISNSGANYVDGPAVISNNLVSCPHYKWMGQWMKAVFEVYESGNG
;
A
#
# COMPACT_ATOMS: atom_id res chain seq x y z
N THR A 1 -25.02 7.24 -7.07
CA THR A 1 -24.08 8.15 -7.73
C THR A 1 -23.01 8.57 -6.73
N LYS A 2 -21.79 8.14 -6.97
CA LYS A 2 -20.66 8.66 -6.21
C LYS A 2 -20.62 10.17 -6.41
N GLY A 3 -20.73 10.93 -5.32
CA GLY A 3 -20.51 12.35 -5.39
C GLY A 3 -19.17 12.61 -6.07
N THR A 4 -19.11 13.59 -6.95
CA THR A 4 -17.90 13.97 -7.65
C THR A 4 -16.86 14.42 -6.65
N LYS A 5 -15.85 13.59 -6.43
CA LYS A 5 -14.67 13.97 -5.67
C LYS A 5 -13.88 14.96 -6.51
N MET A 6 -13.61 16.13 -5.94
CA MET A 6 -12.90 17.20 -6.66
C MET A 6 -11.42 16.90 -6.87
N SER A 7 -10.84 16.01 -6.06
CA SER A 7 -9.43 15.63 -6.16
C SER A 7 -9.23 14.15 -5.87
N LYS A 8 -8.19 13.59 -6.49
CA LYS A 8 -7.74 12.22 -6.22
C LYS A 8 -6.83 12.23 -5.01
N LYS A 9 -6.97 11.23 -4.14
CA LYS A 9 -6.15 11.13 -2.92
C LYS A 9 -5.53 9.75 -2.79
N ALA A 10 -4.23 9.72 -2.49
CA ALA A 10 -3.49 8.50 -2.21
C ALA A 10 -3.18 8.40 -0.73
N LEU A 11 -3.23 7.18 -0.20
CA LEU A 11 -2.85 6.88 1.17
C LEU A 11 -1.66 5.93 1.16
N ILE A 12 -0.55 6.34 1.79
CA ILE A 12 0.60 5.48 2.03
C ILE A 12 0.45 4.92 3.44
N LEU A 13 0.23 3.62 3.56
CA LEU A 13 0.06 2.93 4.83
C LEU A 13 1.38 2.28 5.22
N THR A 14 2.00 2.77 6.29
CA THR A 14 3.31 2.33 6.73
C THR A 14 3.48 2.41 8.26
N TRP A 15 4.69 2.36 8.73
CA TRP A 15 5.08 2.47 10.13
C TRP A 15 6.49 3.03 10.17
N GLU A 16 6.88 3.70 11.22
CA GLU A 16 8.27 4.19 11.36
C GLU A 16 9.26 3.04 11.17
N SER A 17 10.41 3.30 10.60
CA SER A 17 11.43 2.34 10.16
C SER A 17 11.07 1.66 8.84
N TYR A 18 10.28 2.35 8.00
CA TYR A 18 9.96 1.91 6.64
C TYR A 18 11.22 1.92 5.76
N GLN A 19 11.13 1.23 4.62
CA GLN A 19 12.16 1.33 3.59
C GLN A 19 12.01 2.68 2.87
N ASP A 20 13.02 3.52 3.00
CA ASP A 20 12.99 4.92 2.58
C ASP A 20 12.54 5.15 1.14
N HIS A 21 13.12 4.41 0.19
CA HIS A 21 12.82 4.56 -1.23
C HIS A 21 11.33 4.32 -1.52
N GLU A 22 10.75 3.37 -0.79
CA GLU A 22 9.38 2.88 -1.04
C GLU A 22 8.31 3.79 -0.48
N VAL A 23 8.71 4.79 0.30
CA VAL A 23 7.84 5.88 0.74
C VAL A 23 8.12 7.15 -0.04
N VAL A 24 9.40 7.54 -0.14
CA VAL A 24 9.79 8.81 -0.75
C VAL A 24 9.40 8.90 -2.23
N TYR A 25 9.72 7.88 -3.01
CA TYR A 25 9.39 7.92 -4.43
C TYR A 25 7.88 7.95 -4.70
N PRO A 26 7.08 7.02 -4.15
CA PRO A 26 5.63 7.07 -4.36
C PRO A 26 5.00 8.37 -3.88
N PHE A 27 5.48 8.92 -2.76
CA PHE A 27 4.98 10.19 -2.21
C PHE A 27 5.04 11.32 -3.23
N TYR A 28 6.16 11.49 -3.91
CA TYR A 28 6.29 12.52 -4.92
C TYR A 28 5.68 12.12 -6.27
N ARG A 29 5.78 10.84 -6.62
CA ARG A 29 5.28 10.36 -7.91
C ARG A 29 3.78 10.50 -8.07
N VAL A 30 3.01 10.23 -7.02
CA VAL A 30 1.55 10.38 -7.10
C VAL A 30 1.14 11.84 -7.26
N GLN A 31 1.92 12.78 -6.75
CA GLN A 31 1.65 14.20 -6.92
C GLN A 31 1.79 14.64 -8.38
N GLU A 32 2.73 14.07 -9.10
CA GLU A 32 2.86 14.31 -10.55
C GLU A 32 1.62 13.87 -11.32
N GLU A 33 0.91 12.86 -10.82
CA GLU A 33 -0.33 12.37 -11.41
C GLU A 33 -1.58 13.10 -10.90
N GLY A 34 -1.39 14.15 -10.11
CA GLY A 34 -2.49 14.97 -9.62
C GLY A 34 -3.15 14.48 -8.34
N PHE A 35 -2.53 13.54 -7.62
CA PHE A 35 -3.04 13.09 -6.32
C PHE A 35 -2.57 14.00 -5.20
N GLU A 36 -3.47 14.26 -4.25
CA GLU A 36 -3.06 14.63 -2.91
C GLU A 36 -2.60 13.33 -2.23
N VAL A 37 -1.68 13.42 -1.26
CA VAL A 37 -1.13 12.23 -0.61
C VAL A 37 -1.01 12.43 0.89
N ASP A 38 -1.47 11.44 1.64
CA ASP A 38 -1.28 11.35 3.09
C ASP A 38 -0.48 10.11 3.42
N ILE A 39 0.29 10.20 4.51
CA ILE A 39 0.99 9.05 5.09
C ILE A 39 0.29 8.70 6.39
N MET A 40 -0.13 7.45 6.51
CA MET A 40 -0.72 6.88 7.71
C MET A 40 0.27 5.93 8.36
N ALA A 41 0.60 6.19 9.62
CA ALA A 41 1.56 5.39 10.36
C ALA A 41 1.27 5.43 11.87
N ASN A 42 2.23 4.99 12.68
CA ASN A 42 2.07 4.81 14.12
C ASN A 42 2.06 6.09 14.94
N LYS A 43 2.54 7.20 14.41
CA LYS A 43 2.51 8.49 15.13
C LYS A 43 2.45 9.65 14.16
N LEU A 44 1.71 10.68 14.51
CA LEU A 44 1.64 11.90 13.73
C LEU A 44 2.95 12.68 13.81
N GLY A 45 3.23 13.45 12.76
CA GLY A 45 4.45 14.23 12.67
C GLY A 45 5.57 13.48 11.97
N ARG A 46 6.79 13.85 12.28
CA ARG A 46 7.96 13.33 11.60
C ARG A 46 8.25 11.88 11.97
N ILE A 47 8.31 11.02 10.96
CA ILE A 47 8.72 9.62 11.09
C ILE A 47 9.92 9.35 10.18
N PHE A 48 10.76 8.40 10.57
CA PHE A 48 12.02 8.11 9.89
C PHE A 48 12.03 6.74 9.25
N GLY A 49 12.59 6.68 8.04
CA GLY A 49 12.94 5.41 7.41
C GLY A 49 14.24 4.85 7.97
N ILE A 50 14.55 3.61 7.64
CA ILE A 50 15.75 2.91 8.14
C ILE A 50 17.06 3.55 7.65
N LEU A 51 17.02 4.25 6.52
CA LEU A 51 18.19 4.93 5.95
C LEU A 51 18.32 6.38 6.41
N GLY A 52 17.40 6.86 7.23
CA GLY A 52 17.48 8.17 7.85
C GLY A 52 16.71 9.30 7.16
N THR A 53 15.99 9.05 6.09
CA THR A 53 15.08 10.05 5.53
C THR A 53 13.87 10.21 6.45
N TYR A 54 13.20 11.35 6.37
CA TYR A 54 11.98 11.55 7.14
C TYR A 54 10.84 12.01 6.23
N ASN A 55 9.63 11.72 6.69
CA ASN A 55 8.40 12.18 6.06
C ASN A 55 7.41 12.57 7.16
N GLU A 56 6.45 13.43 6.82
CA GLU A 56 5.41 13.80 7.76
C GLU A 56 4.26 12.81 7.70
N CYS A 57 4.01 12.14 8.82
CA CYS A 57 2.83 11.29 8.98
C CYS A 57 1.65 12.19 9.32
N THR A 58 0.63 12.17 8.47
CA THR A 58 -0.51 13.08 8.56
C THR A 58 -1.78 12.41 9.07
N GLN A 59 -1.80 11.07 9.10
CA GLN A 59 -2.93 10.29 9.58
C GLN A 59 -2.44 9.19 10.53
N SER A 60 -3.18 8.95 11.59
CA SER A 60 -2.83 7.89 12.54
C SER A 60 -3.43 6.55 12.12
N VAL A 61 -2.62 5.49 12.12
CA VAL A 61 -3.14 4.14 11.88
C VAL A 61 -4.17 3.73 12.94
N PHE A 62 -4.08 4.31 14.11
CA PHE A 62 -5.01 4.02 15.22
C PHE A 62 -6.39 4.65 15.00
N ASP A 63 -6.55 5.56 14.03
CA ASP A 63 -7.85 6.02 13.58
C ASP A 63 -8.71 4.84 13.10
N LEU A 64 -8.07 3.80 12.59
CA LEU A 64 -8.79 2.63 12.07
C LEU A 64 -9.47 1.80 13.18
N ASP A 65 -9.16 2.08 14.43
CA ASP A 65 -9.82 1.46 15.58
C ASP A 65 -11.20 2.09 15.85
N ASP A 66 -11.47 3.27 15.28
CA ASP A 66 -12.75 3.97 15.36
C ASP A 66 -13.53 3.76 14.05
N GLU A 67 -14.76 3.28 14.16
CA GLU A 67 -15.55 2.93 12.96
C GLU A 67 -15.85 4.12 12.06
N LYS A 68 -16.09 5.30 12.63
CA LYS A 68 -16.37 6.49 11.83
C LYS A 68 -15.13 6.96 11.07
N LEU A 69 -13.97 6.93 11.72
CA LEU A 69 -12.71 7.28 11.06
C LEU A 69 -12.29 6.23 10.05
N PHE A 70 -12.52 4.97 10.34
CA PHE A 70 -12.30 3.87 9.40
C PHE A 70 -13.08 4.12 8.10
N GLU A 71 -14.38 4.37 8.22
CA GLU A 71 -15.25 4.67 7.08
C GLU A 71 -14.80 5.93 6.33
N LYS A 72 -14.44 6.96 7.07
CA LYS A 72 -13.96 8.22 6.49
C LYS A 72 -12.71 7.98 5.65
N HIS A 73 -11.72 7.28 6.20
CA HIS A 73 -10.49 6.98 5.47
C HIS A 73 -10.74 6.06 4.27
N MET A 74 -11.64 5.10 4.41
CA MET A 74 -12.02 4.23 3.29
C MET A 74 -12.59 5.03 2.13
N ASN A 75 -13.40 6.04 2.41
CA ASN A 75 -14.08 6.84 1.40
C ASN A 75 -13.21 7.98 0.85
N ASP A 76 -12.31 8.52 1.65
CA ASP A 76 -11.50 9.69 1.27
C ASP A 76 -10.41 9.36 0.25
N TYR A 77 -9.91 8.15 0.26
CA TYR A 77 -8.75 7.78 -0.56
C TYR A 77 -9.13 6.91 -1.75
N ASP A 78 -8.36 7.06 -2.82
CA ASP A 78 -8.61 6.40 -4.12
C ASP A 78 -7.54 5.39 -4.47
N LEU A 79 -6.35 5.53 -3.88
CA LEU A 79 -5.21 4.66 -4.12
C LEU A 79 -4.54 4.33 -2.77
N LEU A 80 -4.34 3.04 -2.52
CA LEU A 80 -3.63 2.57 -1.31
C LEU A 80 -2.26 2.08 -1.71
N ILE A 81 -1.22 2.64 -1.07
CA ILE A 81 0.18 2.27 -1.31
C ILE A 81 0.73 1.63 -0.04
N ILE A 82 1.29 0.44 -0.19
CA ILE A 82 1.85 -0.35 0.91
C ILE A 82 3.35 -0.54 0.68
N PRO A 83 4.19 0.31 1.31
CA PRO A 83 5.65 0.15 1.26
C PRO A 83 6.13 -1.05 2.07
N GLY A 84 7.40 -1.40 1.87
CA GLY A 84 8.07 -2.41 2.67
C GLY A 84 8.85 -1.83 3.85
N GLY A 85 9.87 -2.55 4.23
CA GLY A 85 10.64 -2.28 5.44
C GLY A 85 10.31 -3.34 6.49
N VAL A 86 11.19 -4.31 6.66
CA VAL A 86 10.96 -5.47 7.52
C VAL A 86 10.51 -5.06 8.92
N LYS A 87 11.21 -4.09 9.52
CA LYS A 87 10.92 -3.64 10.87
C LYS A 87 9.54 -2.97 10.96
N ALA A 88 9.19 -2.14 9.99
CA ALA A 88 7.89 -1.49 9.94
C ALA A 88 6.76 -2.53 9.87
N LEU A 89 6.94 -3.54 9.03
CA LEU A 89 5.93 -4.58 8.83
C LEU A 89 5.75 -5.45 10.07
N GLU A 90 6.80 -5.66 10.87
CA GLU A 90 6.70 -6.39 12.14
C GLU A 90 5.63 -5.81 13.05
N TYR A 91 5.55 -4.49 13.11
CA TYR A 91 4.56 -3.80 13.92
C TYR A 91 3.21 -3.66 13.23
N LEU A 92 3.24 -3.23 11.97
CA LEU A 92 2.02 -2.91 11.24
C LEU A 92 1.12 -4.13 11.04
N ARG A 93 1.72 -5.30 10.75
CA ARG A 93 0.95 -6.52 10.53
C ARG A 93 0.25 -7.05 11.78
N GLN A 94 0.57 -6.50 12.95
CA GLN A 94 -0.11 -6.84 14.21
C GLN A 94 -1.38 -5.99 14.43
N GLN A 95 -1.58 -4.97 13.63
CA GLN A 95 -2.72 -4.07 13.76
C GLN A 95 -3.93 -4.63 13.03
N GLN A 96 -4.82 -5.30 13.78
CA GLN A 96 -5.95 -6.03 13.20
C GLN A 96 -6.86 -5.14 12.35
N ASN A 97 -7.07 -3.88 12.76
CA ASN A 97 -7.93 -2.98 12.01
C ASN A 97 -7.25 -2.45 10.74
N ALA A 98 -5.91 -2.39 10.69
CA ALA A 98 -5.19 -2.10 9.46
C ALA A 98 -5.36 -3.25 8.46
N LEU A 99 -5.29 -4.50 8.92
CA LEU A 99 -5.52 -5.67 8.08
C LEU A 99 -6.95 -5.71 7.57
N ARG A 100 -7.93 -5.39 8.44
CA ARG A 100 -9.34 -5.30 8.05
C ARG A 100 -9.54 -4.20 7.00
N PHE A 101 -8.86 -3.07 7.16
CA PHE A 101 -8.93 -1.97 6.21
C PHE A 101 -8.46 -2.41 4.82
N ILE A 102 -7.33 -3.11 4.75
CA ILE A 102 -6.80 -3.62 3.47
C ILE A 102 -7.79 -4.62 2.85
N LYS A 103 -8.34 -5.50 3.66
CA LYS A 103 -9.30 -6.50 3.17
C LYS A 103 -10.57 -5.85 2.61
N GLU A 104 -11.14 -4.89 3.32
CA GLU A 104 -12.32 -4.17 2.83
C GLU A 104 -12.00 -3.32 1.59
N TRP A 105 -10.82 -2.71 1.55
CA TRP A 105 -10.34 -1.98 0.40
C TRP A 105 -10.32 -2.87 -0.85
N ASP A 106 -9.78 -4.06 -0.70
CA ASP A 106 -9.72 -5.05 -1.79
C ASP A 106 -11.12 -5.53 -2.20
N THR A 107 -12.00 -5.77 -1.23
CA THR A 107 -13.40 -6.17 -1.50
C THR A 107 -14.11 -5.13 -2.36
N LYS A 108 -13.80 -3.86 -2.15
CA LYS A 108 -14.34 -2.75 -2.96
C LYS A 108 -13.62 -2.60 -4.30
N LYS A 109 -12.64 -3.44 -4.59
CA LYS A 109 -11.85 -3.45 -5.82
C LYS A 109 -11.14 -2.13 -6.11
N LYS A 110 -10.78 -1.42 -5.06
CA LYS A 110 -9.99 -0.20 -5.18
C LYS A 110 -8.52 -0.56 -5.38
N THR A 111 -7.79 0.29 -6.08
CA THR A 111 -6.39 0.00 -6.46
C THR A 111 -5.46 -0.08 -5.26
N ILE A 112 -4.66 -1.15 -5.21
CA ILE A 112 -3.61 -1.38 -4.22
C ILE A 112 -2.27 -1.47 -4.92
N ALA A 113 -1.32 -0.66 -4.48
CA ALA A 113 0.07 -0.71 -4.92
C ALA A 113 0.92 -1.24 -3.76
N CYS A 114 1.56 -2.39 -3.94
CA CYS A 114 2.34 -3.04 -2.88
C CYS A 114 3.75 -3.34 -3.35
N ILE A 115 4.73 -3.17 -2.47
CA ILE A 115 6.13 -3.40 -2.84
C ILE A 115 6.90 -4.10 -1.73
N CYS A 116 7.82 -4.98 -2.15
CA CYS A 116 8.84 -5.58 -1.29
C CYS A 116 8.21 -6.38 -0.15
N HIS A 117 8.61 -6.14 1.08
CA HIS A 117 8.03 -6.80 2.25
C HIS A 117 6.57 -6.38 2.54
N GLY A 118 6.08 -5.34 1.85
CA GLY A 118 4.68 -4.94 1.96
C GLY A 118 3.70 -6.07 1.68
N ALA A 119 4.10 -7.05 0.88
CA ALA A 119 3.30 -8.24 0.59
C ALA A 119 2.92 -9.02 1.87
N GLN A 120 3.67 -8.87 2.96
CA GLN A 120 3.31 -9.48 4.24
C GLN A 120 1.95 -8.99 4.74
N LEU A 121 1.60 -7.72 4.49
CA LEU A 121 0.28 -7.19 4.84
C LEU A 121 -0.82 -7.82 4.00
N LEU A 122 -0.53 -8.09 2.72
CA LEU A 122 -1.49 -8.76 1.84
C LEU A 122 -1.78 -10.17 2.35
N ILE A 123 -0.73 -10.88 2.78
CA ILE A 123 -0.84 -12.24 3.34
C ILE A 123 -1.68 -12.20 4.61
N SER A 124 -1.33 -11.31 5.54
CA SER A 124 -2.02 -11.20 6.83
C SER A 124 -3.47 -10.73 6.68
N SER A 125 -3.75 -9.94 5.65
CA SER A 125 -5.12 -9.49 5.31
C SER A 125 -5.92 -10.55 4.55
N LYS A 126 -5.29 -11.67 4.19
CA LYS A 126 -5.93 -12.82 3.51
C LYS A 126 -6.54 -12.44 2.15
N ILE A 127 -5.79 -11.68 1.35
CA ILE A 127 -6.24 -11.27 0.01
C ILE A 127 -5.35 -11.81 -1.12
N THR A 128 -4.47 -12.75 -0.82
CA THR A 128 -3.48 -13.26 -1.79
C THR A 128 -3.91 -14.52 -2.53
N SER A 129 -4.80 -15.32 -1.95
CA SER A 129 -5.16 -16.62 -2.51
C SER A 129 -5.73 -16.52 -3.93
N GLY A 130 -5.19 -17.33 -4.83
CA GLY A 130 -5.65 -17.39 -6.22
C GLY A 130 -5.18 -16.25 -7.11
N ARG A 131 -4.29 -15.41 -6.63
CA ARG A 131 -3.78 -14.24 -7.38
C ARG A 131 -2.31 -14.37 -7.72
N ASP A 132 -1.90 -13.65 -8.75
CA ASP A 132 -0.49 -13.44 -9.02
C ASP A 132 0.02 -12.33 -8.10
N VAL A 133 1.06 -12.60 -7.33
CA VAL A 133 1.62 -11.65 -6.37
C VAL A 133 3.14 -11.68 -6.45
N SER A 134 3.74 -10.50 -6.48
CA SER A 134 5.17 -10.33 -6.28
C SER A 134 5.44 -9.71 -4.91
N GLY A 135 6.62 -9.93 -4.41
CA GLY A 135 7.11 -9.34 -3.17
C GLY A 135 8.59 -9.60 -3.05
N TYR A 136 9.19 -9.12 -1.97
CA TYR A 136 10.62 -9.28 -1.81
C TYR A 136 11.02 -10.75 -1.83
N TYR A 137 12.17 -11.03 -2.41
CA TYR A 137 12.61 -12.39 -2.71
C TYR A 137 12.68 -13.32 -1.50
N SER A 138 13.01 -12.78 -0.32
CA SER A 138 13.13 -13.58 0.91
C SER A 138 11.78 -14.11 1.42
N ILE A 139 10.67 -13.53 1.00
CA ILE A 139 9.34 -13.97 1.42
C ILE A 139 8.57 -14.71 0.31
N LYS A 140 9.27 -15.16 -0.71
CA LYS A 140 8.69 -15.92 -1.81
C LYS A 140 7.86 -17.10 -1.32
N ASP A 141 8.42 -17.88 -0.40
CA ASP A 141 7.74 -19.08 0.11
C ASP A 141 6.49 -18.70 0.91
N ASP A 142 6.56 -17.61 1.67
CA ASP A 142 5.41 -17.12 2.43
C ASP A 142 4.27 -16.70 1.51
N ILE A 143 4.60 -16.04 0.41
CA ILE A 143 3.62 -15.64 -0.60
C ILE A 143 2.98 -16.89 -1.23
N SER A 144 3.79 -17.86 -1.63
CA SER A 144 3.29 -19.10 -2.22
C SER A 144 2.45 -19.90 -1.22
N ASN A 145 2.87 -19.97 0.04
CA ASN A 145 2.14 -20.69 1.07
C ASN A 145 0.81 -20.04 1.43
N SER A 146 0.64 -18.76 1.10
CA SER A 146 -0.64 -18.06 1.32
C SER A 146 -1.69 -18.36 0.24
N GLY A 147 -1.34 -19.19 -0.73
CA GLY A 147 -2.24 -19.55 -1.83
C GLY A 147 -2.09 -18.69 -3.08
N ALA A 148 -1.14 -17.77 -3.08
CA ALA A 148 -0.84 -16.95 -4.26
C ALA A 148 0.08 -17.68 -5.21
N ASN A 149 0.07 -17.26 -6.47
CA ASN A 149 1.10 -17.62 -7.43
C ASN A 149 2.18 -16.54 -7.35
N TYR A 150 3.36 -16.88 -6.82
CA TYR A 150 4.47 -15.94 -6.76
C TYR A 150 5.02 -15.68 -8.16
N VAL A 151 5.13 -14.39 -8.53
CA VAL A 151 5.68 -13.99 -9.83
C VAL A 151 6.83 -13.01 -9.58
N ASP A 152 8.02 -13.35 -10.08
CA ASP A 152 9.16 -12.45 -10.05
C ASP A 152 9.12 -11.55 -11.29
N GLY A 153 8.57 -10.35 -11.12
CA GLY A 153 8.45 -9.39 -12.21
C GLY A 153 8.35 -7.97 -11.66
N PRO A 154 8.73 -6.98 -12.47
CA PRO A 154 8.83 -5.59 -12.00
C PRO A 154 7.49 -4.97 -11.61
N ALA A 155 6.41 -5.43 -12.22
CA ALA A 155 5.06 -4.94 -11.94
C ALA A 155 4.09 -6.07 -12.23
N VAL A 156 3.62 -6.74 -11.19
CA VAL A 156 2.73 -7.88 -11.32
C VAL A 156 1.30 -7.45 -11.05
N ILE A 157 0.46 -7.53 -12.05
CA ILE A 157 -0.91 -7.07 -12.01
C ILE A 157 -1.85 -8.25 -11.77
N SER A 158 -2.70 -8.14 -10.75
CA SER A 158 -3.79 -9.07 -10.48
C SER A 158 -5.03 -8.24 -10.14
N ASN A 159 -5.86 -7.98 -11.14
CA ASN A 159 -7.04 -7.13 -11.03
C ASN A 159 -6.66 -5.71 -10.51
N ASN A 160 -7.11 -5.37 -9.30
CA ASN A 160 -6.86 -4.08 -8.67
C ASN A 160 -5.51 -4.00 -7.93
N LEU A 161 -4.77 -5.10 -7.87
CA LEU A 161 -3.50 -5.19 -7.14
C LEU A 161 -2.32 -5.13 -8.10
N VAL A 162 -1.37 -4.24 -7.81
CA VAL A 162 -0.10 -4.16 -8.55
C VAL A 162 1.03 -4.34 -7.53
N SER A 163 1.77 -5.43 -7.64
CA SER A 163 2.84 -5.75 -6.69
C SER A 163 4.21 -5.76 -7.37
N CYS A 164 5.25 -5.49 -6.57
CA CYS A 164 6.62 -5.29 -7.04
C CYS A 164 7.59 -5.89 -6.02
N PRO A 165 8.67 -6.56 -6.46
CA PRO A 165 9.56 -7.24 -5.52
C PRO A 165 10.61 -6.33 -4.89
N HIS A 166 11.02 -5.23 -5.54
CA HIS A 166 12.15 -4.45 -5.10
C HIS A 166 12.08 -3.01 -5.59
N TYR A 167 12.61 -2.07 -4.81
CA TYR A 167 12.56 -0.63 -5.16
C TYR A 167 13.30 -0.30 -6.48
N LYS A 168 14.23 -1.13 -6.91
CA LYS A 168 14.89 -0.90 -8.21
C LYS A 168 13.93 -0.91 -9.40
N TRP A 169 12.72 -1.46 -9.21
CA TRP A 169 11.69 -1.54 -10.25
C TRP A 169 10.54 -0.54 -10.04
N MET A 170 10.68 0.39 -9.11
CA MET A 170 9.59 1.32 -8.74
C MET A 170 9.05 2.15 -9.90
N GLY A 171 9.89 2.51 -10.85
CA GLY A 171 9.44 3.27 -12.03
C GLY A 171 8.39 2.49 -12.83
N GLN A 172 8.71 1.25 -13.16
CA GLN A 172 7.80 0.35 -13.88
C GLN A 172 6.56 0.02 -13.05
N TRP A 173 6.75 -0.19 -11.75
CA TRP A 173 5.67 -0.48 -10.82
C TRP A 173 4.66 0.67 -10.76
N MET A 174 5.09 1.89 -10.49
CA MET A 174 4.19 3.03 -10.38
C MET A 174 3.50 3.36 -11.71
N LYS A 175 4.19 3.16 -12.82
CA LYS A 175 3.55 3.29 -14.14
C LYS A 175 2.38 2.33 -14.28
N ALA A 176 2.58 1.07 -13.92
CA ALA A 176 1.52 0.06 -13.97
C ALA A 176 0.38 0.36 -12.99
N VAL A 177 0.72 0.90 -11.80
CA VAL A 177 -0.28 1.31 -10.81
C VAL A 177 -1.26 2.32 -11.41
N PHE A 178 -0.75 3.35 -12.08
CA PHE A 178 -1.62 4.36 -12.68
C PHE A 178 -2.42 3.83 -13.85
N GLU A 179 -1.86 2.92 -14.64
CA GLU A 179 -2.61 2.26 -15.72
C GLU A 179 -3.80 1.46 -15.16
N VAL A 180 -3.57 0.72 -14.07
CA VAL A 180 -4.64 -0.04 -13.40
C VAL A 180 -5.66 0.91 -12.78
N TYR A 181 -5.19 1.96 -12.10
CA TYR A 181 -6.08 2.94 -11.49
C TYR A 181 -6.99 3.58 -12.53
N GLU A 182 -6.44 4.04 -13.65
CA GLU A 182 -7.21 4.71 -14.69
C GLU A 182 -8.22 3.77 -15.37
N SER A 183 -7.83 2.53 -15.60
CA SER A 183 -8.73 1.56 -16.26
C SER A 183 -9.86 1.10 -15.32
N GLY A 184 -9.63 1.07 -14.01
CA GLY A 184 -10.64 0.66 -13.02
C GLY A 184 -11.57 1.77 -12.59
N ASN A 185 -11.16 3.04 -12.78
CA ASN A 185 -11.92 4.22 -12.33
C ASN A 185 -12.33 5.13 -13.48
N GLY A 186 -12.14 4.65 -14.69
CA GLY A 186 -12.57 5.35 -15.89
C GLY A 186 -14.07 5.33 -16.07
#